data_4e2f12c61b4d8e8d837b526c2d907b73
#
_entry.id   4e2f12c61b4d8e8d837b526c2d907b73
#
_cell.length_a   1.000
_cell.length_b   1.000
_cell.length_c   1.000
_cell.angle_alpha   90.00
_cell.angle_beta   90.00
_cell.angle_gamma   90.00
#
_symmetry.space_group_name_H-M   'P 1'
#
loop_
_entity.id
_entity.type
_entity.pdbx_description
1 polymer ?
#
loop_
_entity_poly.entity_id
_entity_poly.type
_entity_poly.pdbx_seq_one_letter_code
_entity_poly.pdbx_strand_id
1 'polypeptide(L)'
;TGKNVGDRKRSIFLYVGGARCVEKNIAGERKMKKNDSVKRLIILALGLIGLCVLTAFYAHDWFAYYYHHIAWKTHNRFNVNGHLLIVALYFILLFFFSNTYGALKIGYLKPLDIFLSQLFSLLCVNVISYAQLSLMYGWFIIGGGHMVSMMLYQLVFAGLWGWLCN
;
A
#
# COMPACT_ATOMS: atom_id res chain seq x y z
N THR A 1 36.98 66.29 7.99
CA THR A 1 36.48 65.00 8.47
C THR A 1 35.18 64.64 7.76
N GLY A 2 35.31 64.29 6.43
CA GLY A 2 34.23 63.81 5.59
C GLY A 2 34.18 62.30 5.64
N LYS A 3 33.42 61.76 6.57
CA LYS A 3 33.19 60.29 6.66
C LYS A 3 32.11 59.89 5.66
N ASN A 4 32.53 59.17 4.66
CA ASN A 4 31.91 58.43 3.57
C ASN A 4 30.46 58.02 3.80
N VAL A 5 29.49 58.84 3.36
CA VAL A 5 28.05 58.50 3.29
C VAL A 5 27.79 57.43 2.21
N GLY A 6 28.72 57.25 1.26
CA GLY A 6 28.62 56.27 0.17
C GLY A 6 28.79 54.82 0.63
N ASP A 7 29.60 54.58 1.65
CA ASP A 7 29.90 53.21 2.12
C ASP A 7 28.73 52.60 2.93
N ARG A 8 27.98 53.45 3.61
CA ARG A 8 26.82 52.99 4.42
C ARG A 8 25.66 52.56 3.52
N LYS A 9 25.48 53.20 2.35
CA LYS A 9 24.44 52.80 1.39
C LYS A 9 24.78 51.49 0.66
N ARG A 10 26.05 51.22 0.40
CA ARG A 10 26.49 49.98 -0.21
C ARG A 10 26.33 48.78 0.72
N SER A 11 26.64 48.91 2.01
CA SER A 11 26.49 47.83 2.97
C SER A 11 25.02 47.47 3.23
N ILE A 12 24.11 48.46 3.23
CA ILE A 12 22.66 48.22 3.37
C ILE A 12 22.09 47.51 2.12
N PHE A 13 22.54 47.88 0.94
CA PHE A 13 22.09 47.26 -0.30
C PHE A 13 22.55 45.81 -0.44
N LEU A 14 23.76 45.47 0.00
CA LEU A 14 24.30 44.11 0.05
C LEU A 14 23.54 43.24 1.08
N TYR A 15 23.19 43.82 2.24
CA TYR A 15 22.46 43.12 3.29
C TYR A 15 21.01 42.81 2.87
N VAL A 16 20.32 43.73 2.21
CA VAL A 16 18.95 43.53 1.71
C VAL A 16 18.92 42.57 0.50
N GLY A 17 19.97 42.58 -0.34
CA GLY A 17 20.13 41.60 -1.44
C GLY A 17 20.33 40.15 -0.93
N GLY A 18 21.19 40.02 0.10
CA GLY A 18 21.45 38.71 0.72
C GLY A 18 20.21 38.14 1.42
N ALA A 19 19.43 38.95 2.13
CA ALA A 19 18.22 38.54 2.79
C ALA A 19 17.15 38.03 1.79
N ARG A 20 16.97 38.73 0.66
CA ARG A 20 16.05 38.25 -0.43
C ARG A 20 16.50 36.98 -1.11
N CYS A 21 17.79 36.76 -1.27
CA CYS A 21 18.32 35.50 -1.83
C CYS A 21 18.09 34.35 -0.87
N VAL A 22 18.30 34.53 0.42
CA VAL A 22 18.05 33.49 1.43
C VAL A 22 16.56 33.18 1.53
N GLU A 23 15.69 34.16 1.48
CA GLU A 23 14.24 33.98 1.54
C GLU A 23 13.71 33.22 0.30
N LYS A 24 14.23 33.53 -0.91
CA LYS A 24 13.89 32.78 -2.13
C LYS A 24 14.36 31.34 -2.08
N ASN A 25 15.55 31.06 -1.53
CA ASN A 25 16.05 29.70 -1.36
C ASN A 25 15.20 28.92 -0.37
N ILE A 26 14.84 29.49 0.78
CA ILE A 26 13.97 28.86 1.78
C ILE A 26 12.57 28.60 1.21
N ALA A 27 12.02 29.53 0.43
CA ALA A 27 10.73 29.34 -0.23
C ALA A 27 10.79 28.24 -1.32
N GLY A 28 11.89 28.16 -2.07
CA GLY A 28 12.16 27.10 -3.04
C GLY A 28 12.28 25.72 -2.39
N GLU A 29 13.03 25.60 -1.30
CA GLU A 29 13.16 24.38 -0.53
C GLU A 29 11.84 23.92 0.08
N ARG A 30 11.03 24.83 0.63
CA ARG A 30 9.69 24.49 1.15
C ARG A 30 8.76 23.99 0.04
N LYS A 31 8.82 24.58 -1.14
CA LYS A 31 8.01 24.18 -2.29
C LYS A 31 8.41 22.81 -2.83
N MET A 32 9.72 22.51 -2.89
CA MET A 32 10.26 21.21 -3.25
C MET A 32 9.83 20.14 -2.24
N LYS A 33 10.01 20.39 -0.94
CA LYS A 33 9.64 19.47 0.13
C LYS A 33 8.13 19.19 0.17
N LYS A 34 7.28 20.18 -0.16
CA LYS A 34 5.83 20.00 -0.27
C LYS A 34 5.44 19.12 -1.47
N ASN A 35 6.09 19.29 -2.62
CA ASN A 35 5.84 18.45 -3.80
C ASN A 35 6.24 17.00 -3.59
N ASP A 36 7.33 16.74 -2.87
CA ASP A 36 7.77 15.38 -2.55
C ASP A 36 6.82 14.69 -1.58
N SER A 37 6.27 15.44 -0.62
CA SER A 37 5.26 14.91 0.31
C SER A 37 3.96 14.51 -0.41
N VAL A 38 3.51 15.34 -1.36
CA VAL A 38 2.31 15.04 -2.16
C VAL A 38 2.51 13.80 -3.04
N LYS A 39 3.68 13.69 -3.69
CA LYS A 39 4.00 12.49 -4.50
C LYS A 39 3.97 11.21 -3.65
N ARG A 40 4.57 11.24 -2.45
CA ARG A 40 4.55 10.09 -1.53
C ARG A 40 3.14 9.70 -1.13
N LEU A 41 2.28 10.68 -0.87
CA LEU A 41 0.89 10.46 -0.48
C LEU A 41 0.08 9.84 -1.64
N ILE A 42 0.28 10.30 -2.86
CA ILE A 42 -0.36 9.73 -4.07
C ILE A 42 0.08 8.27 -4.26
N ILE A 43 1.37 7.98 -4.15
CA ILE A 43 1.91 6.62 -4.29
C ILE A 43 1.32 5.70 -3.23
N LEU A 44 1.25 6.15 -1.98
CA LEU A 44 0.66 5.37 -0.89
C LEU A 44 -0.84 5.13 -1.13
N ALA A 45 -1.57 6.14 -1.60
CA ALA A 45 -3.00 6.01 -1.93
C ALA A 45 -3.22 5.00 -3.06
N LEU A 46 -2.41 5.04 -4.13
CA LEU A 46 -2.45 4.05 -5.21
C LEU A 46 -2.17 2.64 -4.70
N GLY A 47 -1.16 2.47 -3.84
CA GLY A 47 -0.88 1.19 -3.21
C GLY A 47 -2.05 0.67 -2.38
N LEU A 48 -2.69 1.55 -1.61
CA LEU A 48 -3.85 1.19 -0.79
C LEU A 48 -5.06 0.78 -1.64
N ILE A 49 -5.30 1.48 -2.76
CA ILE A 49 -6.36 1.12 -3.72
C ILE A 49 -6.11 -0.30 -4.27
N GLY A 50 -4.88 -0.60 -4.68
CA GLY A 50 -4.50 -1.93 -5.13
C GLY A 50 -4.78 -3.02 -4.09
N LEU A 51 -4.44 -2.77 -2.81
CA LEU A 51 -4.75 -3.69 -1.71
C LEU A 51 -6.26 -3.87 -1.50
N CYS A 52 -7.04 -2.80 -1.59
CA CYS A 52 -8.50 -2.88 -1.49
C CYS A 52 -9.09 -3.76 -2.60
N VAL A 53 -8.61 -3.64 -3.83
CA VAL A 53 -9.07 -4.48 -4.95
C VAL A 53 -8.68 -5.94 -4.73
N LEU A 54 -7.45 -6.23 -4.29
CA LEU A 54 -7.02 -7.59 -3.95
C LEU A 54 -7.89 -8.22 -2.85
N THR A 55 -8.23 -7.42 -1.84
CA THR A 55 -9.13 -7.86 -0.76
C THR A 55 -10.56 -8.07 -1.27
N ALA A 56 -11.02 -7.25 -2.22
CA ALA A 56 -12.33 -7.43 -2.84
C ALA A 56 -12.42 -8.74 -3.63
N PHE A 57 -11.36 -9.16 -4.34
CA PHE A 57 -11.29 -10.48 -4.97
C PHE A 57 -11.40 -11.60 -3.94
N TYR A 58 -10.67 -11.49 -2.82
CA TYR A 58 -10.77 -12.47 -1.74
C TYR A 58 -12.18 -12.50 -1.14
N ALA A 59 -12.78 -11.35 -0.87
CA ALA A 59 -14.14 -11.25 -0.33
C ALA A 59 -15.17 -11.84 -1.29
N HIS A 60 -15.06 -11.58 -2.58
CA HIS A 60 -15.95 -12.15 -3.59
C HIS A 60 -15.91 -13.68 -3.55
N ASP A 61 -14.71 -14.28 -3.61
CA ASP A 61 -14.54 -15.73 -3.58
C ASP A 61 -14.98 -16.32 -2.24
N TRP A 62 -14.72 -15.61 -1.14
CA TRP A 62 -15.17 -16.02 0.18
C TRP A 62 -16.68 -16.14 0.25
N PHE A 63 -17.43 -15.12 -0.17
CA PHE A 63 -18.89 -15.14 -0.12
C PHE A 63 -19.52 -16.01 -1.21
N ALA A 64 -18.90 -16.12 -2.38
CA ALA A 64 -19.44 -16.96 -3.47
C ALA A 64 -19.27 -18.46 -3.22
N TYR A 65 -18.15 -18.87 -2.64
CA TYR A 65 -17.81 -20.30 -2.50
C TYR A 65 -17.75 -20.78 -1.04
N TYR A 66 -16.92 -20.16 -0.22
CA TYR A 66 -16.63 -20.66 1.13
C TYR A 66 -17.76 -20.40 2.13
N TYR A 67 -18.48 -19.29 2.00
CA TYR A 67 -19.59 -18.94 2.88
C TYR A 67 -20.64 -20.06 2.96
N HIS A 68 -21.11 -20.55 1.83
CA HIS A 68 -22.13 -21.60 1.78
C HIS A 68 -21.63 -22.92 2.37
N HIS A 69 -20.38 -23.29 2.10
CA HIS A 69 -19.80 -24.53 2.59
C HIS A 69 -19.58 -24.50 4.10
N ILE A 70 -19.11 -23.38 4.65
CA ILE A 70 -18.89 -23.20 6.10
C ILE A 70 -20.23 -23.10 6.82
N ALA A 71 -21.17 -22.32 6.32
CA ALA A 71 -22.49 -22.16 6.91
C ALA A 71 -23.23 -23.51 7.05
N TRP A 72 -23.14 -24.36 6.04
CA TRP A 72 -23.78 -25.68 6.07
C TRP A 72 -23.13 -26.61 7.12
N LYS A 73 -21.79 -26.60 7.24
CA LYS A 73 -21.07 -27.47 8.19
C LYS A 73 -21.16 -27.00 9.65
N THR A 74 -21.19 -25.70 9.87
CA THR A 74 -21.21 -25.11 11.24
C THR A 74 -22.63 -24.89 11.77
N HIS A 75 -23.68 -25.41 11.12
CA HIS A 75 -25.08 -25.22 11.53
C HIS A 75 -25.41 -23.74 11.78
N ASN A 76 -24.95 -22.84 10.89
CA ASN A 76 -25.21 -21.40 10.98
C ASN A 76 -24.73 -20.73 12.28
N ARG A 77 -23.78 -21.31 13.01
CA ARG A 77 -23.21 -20.71 14.23
C ARG A 77 -22.35 -19.48 13.93
N PHE A 78 -21.84 -19.37 12.69
CA PHE A 78 -21.11 -18.19 12.25
C PHE A 78 -22.08 -17.14 11.74
N ASN A 79 -22.27 -16.07 12.51
CA ASN A 79 -23.02 -14.92 12.08
C ASN A 79 -22.29 -14.17 10.96
N VAL A 80 -23.01 -13.40 10.11
CA VAL A 80 -22.44 -12.58 9.03
C VAL A 80 -21.24 -11.75 9.49
N ASN A 81 -21.29 -11.25 10.72
CA ASN A 81 -20.18 -10.50 11.34
C ASN A 81 -18.87 -11.30 11.44
N GLY A 82 -18.94 -12.62 11.65
CA GLY A 82 -17.76 -13.48 11.69
C GLY A 82 -17.07 -13.60 10.34
N HIS A 83 -17.84 -13.70 9.25
CA HIS A 83 -17.30 -13.76 7.89
C HIS A 83 -16.67 -12.43 7.48
N LEU A 84 -17.27 -11.32 7.87
CA LEU A 84 -16.73 -9.99 7.62
C LEU A 84 -15.43 -9.75 8.37
N LEU A 85 -15.31 -10.29 9.59
CA LEU A 85 -14.08 -10.24 10.37
C LEU A 85 -12.94 -11.01 9.68
N ILE A 86 -13.22 -12.13 9.02
CA ILE A 86 -12.22 -12.89 8.27
C ILE A 86 -11.68 -12.06 7.09
N VAL A 87 -12.57 -11.40 6.34
CA VAL A 87 -12.18 -10.52 5.23
C VAL A 87 -11.36 -9.33 5.76
N ALA A 88 -11.76 -8.74 6.88
CA ALA A 88 -11.01 -7.65 7.52
C ALA A 88 -9.63 -8.12 7.98
N LEU A 89 -9.52 -9.32 8.56
CA LEU A 89 -8.24 -9.91 8.96
C LEU A 89 -7.33 -10.15 7.74
N TYR A 90 -7.89 -10.63 6.63
CA TYR A 90 -7.17 -10.78 5.38
C TYR A 90 -6.58 -9.44 4.90
N PHE A 91 -7.37 -8.36 4.92
CA PHE A 91 -6.90 -7.02 4.56
C PHE A 91 -5.76 -6.55 5.46
N ILE A 92 -5.89 -6.73 6.78
CA ILE A 92 -4.86 -6.33 7.76
C ILE A 92 -3.56 -7.09 7.50
N LEU A 93 -3.63 -8.40 7.31
CA LEU A 93 -2.47 -9.23 6.99
C LEU A 93 -1.83 -8.81 5.67
N LEU A 94 -2.64 -8.60 4.64
CA LEU A 94 -2.15 -8.17 3.32
C LEU A 94 -1.45 -6.81 3.41
N PHE A 95 -2.03 -5.85 4.14
CA PHE A 95 -1.41 -4.55 4.40
C PHE A 95 -0.09 -4.68 5.15
N PHE A 96 -0.05 -5.50 6.21
CA PHE A 96 1.14 -5.73 7.01
C PHE A 96 2.28 -6.33 6.19
N PHE A 97 2.01 -7.41 5.46
CA PHE A 97 3.02 -8.05 4.61
C PHE A 97 3.46 -7.15 3.45
N SER A 98 2.52 -6.46 2.79
CA SER A 98 2.85 -5.52 1.71
C SER A 98 3.73 -4.36 2.19
N ASN A 99 3.50 -3.88 3.41
CA ASN A 99 4.34 -2.86 4.02
C ASN A 99 5.74 -3.40 4.38
N THR A 100 5.80 -4.62 4.93
CA THR A 100 7.05 -5.28 5.35
C THR A 100 7.95 -5.58 4.15
N TYR A 101 7.39 -6.14 3.08
CA TYR A 101 8.14 -6.45 1.86
C TYR A 101 8.37 -5.25 0.95
N GLY A 102 7.78 -4.09 1.27
CA GLY A 102 7.96 -2.87 0.50
C GLY A 102 7.14 -2.80 -0.79
N ALA A 103 6.11 -3.63 -0.93
CA ALA A 103 5.22 -3.64 -2.10
C ALA A 103 4.45 -2.32 -2.29
N LEU A 104 4.33 -1.50 -1.23
CA LEU A 104 3.74 -0.16 -1.27
C LEU A 104 4.70 0.93 -1.77
N LYS A 105 5.98 0.62 -1.99
CA LYS A 105 6.99 1.58 -2.49
C LYS A 105 7.00 1.68 -4.02
N ILE A 106 5.82 1.80 -4.62
CA ILE A 106 5.63 1.96 -6.06
C ILE A 106 6.37 3.23 -6.52
N GLY A 107 7.09 3.16 -7.66
CA GLY A 107 7.85 4.27 -8.20
C GLY A 107 9.23 4.53 -7.58
N TYR A 108 9.61 3.82 -6.51
CA TYR A 108 10.96 3.89 -5.92
C TYR A 108 11.81 2.66 -6.20
N LEU A 109 11.19 1.51 -6.46
CA LEU A 109 11.84 0.23 -6.73
C LEU A 109 11.70 -0.13 -8.20
N LYS A 110 12.56 -1.03 -8.68
CA LYS A 110 12.42 -1.60 -10.02
C LYS A 110 11.11 -2.39 -10.11
N PRO A 111 10.45 -2.43 -11.29
CA PRO A 111 9.15 -3.12 -11.44
C PRO A 111 9.22 -4.60 -11.04
N LEU A 112 10.34 -5.26 -11.29
CA LEU A 112 10.56 -6.64 -10.88
C LEU A 112 10.59 -6.81 -9.36
N ASP A 113 11.23 -5.90 -8.64
CA ASP A 113 11.33 -5.95 -7.18
C ASP A 113 9.95 -5.72 -6.53
N ILE A 114 9.14 -4.82 -7.10
CA ILE A 114 7.75 -4.58 -6.67
C ILE A 114 6.92 -5.83 -6.89
N PHE A 115 7.04 -6.45 -8.08
CA PHE A 115 6.31 -7.67 -8.40
C PHE A 115 6.67 -8.82 -7.46
N LEU A 116 7.96 -9.06 -7.21
CA LEU A 116 8.43 -10.07 -6.26
C LEU A 116 7.94 -9.80 -4.84
N SER A 117 8.00 -8.54 -4.39
CA SER A 117 7.47 -8.14 -3.07
C SER A 117 5.98 -8.41 -2.93
N GLN A 118 5.19 -8.12 -3.96
CA GLN A 118 3.76 -8.43 -3.99
C GLN A 118 3.49 -9.92 -4.04
N LEU A 119 4.25 -10.67 -4.82
CA LEU A 119 4.14 -12.12 -4.91
C LEU A 119 4.37 -12.77 -3.54
N PHE A 120 5.45 -12.39 -2.84
CA PHE A 120 5.72 -12.91 -1.49
C PHE A 120 4.66 -12.51 -0.48
N SER A 121 4.18 -11.26 -0.52
CA SER A 121 3.11 -10.79 0.35
C SER A 121 1.83 -11.60 0.14
N LEU A 122 1.40 -11.79 -1.10
CA LEU A 122 0.21 -12.57 -1.45
C LEU A 122 0.36 -14.04 -1.06
N LEU A 123 1.54 -14.64 -1.31
CA LEU A 123 1.80 -16.02 -0.96
C LEU A 123 1.69 -16.23 0.56
N CYS A 124 2.33 -15.38 1.36
CA CYS A 124 2.26 -15.47 2.82
C CYS A 124 0.81 -15.32 3.33
N VAL A 125 0.08 -14.32 2.84
CA VAL A 125 -1.30 -14.07 3.28
C VAL A 125 -2.22 -15.20 2.87
N ASN A 126 -2.11 -15.72 1.65
CA ASN A 126 -2.93 -16.83 1.18
C ASN A 126 -2.64 -18.14 1.93
N VAL A 127 -1.37 -18.41 2.27
CA VAL A 127 -1.01 -19.56 3.12
C VAL A 127 -1.63 -19.43 4.52
N ILE A 128 -1.57 -18.25 5.13
CA ILE A 128 -2.19 -18.01 6.44
C ILE A 128 -3.71 -18.15 6.36
N SER A 129 -4.34 -17.58 5.32
CA SER A 129 -5.79 -17.70 5.09
C SER A 129 -6.21 -19.14 4.85
N TYR A 130 -5.39 -19.91 4.15
CA TYR A 130 -5.58 -21.33 3.94
C TYR A 130 -5.51 -22.12 5.26
N ALA A 131 -4.50 -21.84 6.08
CA ALA A 131 -4.39 -22.47 7.41
C ALA A 131 -5.59 -22.11 8.30
N GLN A 132 -6.05 -20.85 8.28
CA GLN A 132 -7.23 -20.40 9.01
C GLN A 132 -8.49 -21.12 8.54
N LEU A 133 -8.68 -21.26 7.23
CA LEU A 133 -9.79 -22.00 6.64
C LEU A 133 -9.75 -23.48 7.05
N SER A 134 -8.58 -24.11 7.05
CA SER A 134 -8.35 -25.48 7.50
C SER A 134 -8.74 -25.69 8.95
N LEU A 135 -8.37 -24.75 9.83
CA LEU A 135 -8.76 -24.79 11.24
C LEU A 135 -10.28 -24.67 11.42
N MET A 136 -10.95 -23.82 10.64
CA MET A 136 -12.41 -23.67 10.71
C MET A 136 -13.15 -24.89 10.19
N TYR A 137 -12.61 -25.59 9.21
CA TYR A 137 -13.20 -26.80 8.62
C TYR A 137 -12.92 -28.07 9.43
N GLY A 138 -11.90 -28.04 10.30
CA GLY A 138 -11.50 -29.17 11.14
C GLY A 138 -10.83 -30.33 10.42
N TRP A 139 -10.54 -30.23 9.11
CA TRP A 139 -9.82 -31.23 8.30
C TRP A 139 -9.26 -30.64 7.00
N PHE A 140 -8.29 -31.36 6.38
CA PHE A 140 -7.68 -30.99 5.10
C PHE A 140 -8.73 -30.77 4.00
N ILE A 141 -8.63 -29.78 3.34
CA ILE A 141 -9.42 -28.90 2.52
C ILE A 141 -10.12 -29.57 1.37
N ILE A 142 -11.41 -29.38 1.35
CA ILE A 142 -12.26 -29.38 0.17
C ILE A 142 -12.13 -27.98 -0.45
N GLY A 143 -11.57 -27.86 -1.66
CA GLY A 143 -11.48 -26.59 -2.39
C GLY A 143 -10.12 -25.93 -2.47
N GLY A 144 -9.02 -26.63 -2.18
CA GLY A 144 -7.66 -26.10 -2.36
C GLY A 144 -7.37 -25.64 -3.81
N GLY A 145 -7.95 -26.31 -4.80
CA GLY A 145 -7.86 -25.89 -6.20
C GLY A 145 -8.48 -24.51 -6.47
N HIS A 146 -9.61 -24.20 -5.81
CA HIS A 146 -10.26 -22.90 -5.95
C HIS A 146 -9.41 -21.77 -5.36
N MET A 147 -8.78 -22.04 -4.21
CA MET A 147 -7.87 -21.07 -3.58
C MET A 147 -6.61 -20.82 -4.41
N VAL A 148 -6.08 -21.84 -5.07
CA VAL A 148 -4.95 -21.68 -6.01
C VAL A 148 -5.37 -20.85 -7.22
N SER A 149 -6.54 -21.06 -7.79
CA SER A 149 -7.04 -20.23 -8.91
C SER A 149 -7.25 -18.79 -8.50
N MET A 150 -7.81 -18.53 -7.31
CA MET A 150 -7.93 -17.19 -6.75
C MET A 150 -6.57 -16.50 -6.60
N MET A 151 -5.57 -17.22 -6.05
CA MET A 151 -4.21 -16.72 -5.92
C MET A 151 -3.61 -16.34 -7.28
N LEU A 152 -3.86 -17.11 -8.34
CA LEU A 152 -3.40 -16.80 -9.69
C LEU A 152 -4.03 -15.52 -10.23
N TYR A 153 -5.34 -15.31 -10.05
CA TYR A 153 -6.00 -14.06 -10.45
C TYR A 153 -5.43 -12.85 -9.70
N GLN A 154 -5.22 -12.98 -8.40
CA GLN A 154 -4.60 -11.93 -7.59
C GLN A 154 -3.19 -11.60 -8.05
N LEU A 155 -2.42 -12.61 -8.44
CA LEU A 155 -1.04 -12.46 -8.92
C LEU A 155 -0.99 -11.75 -10.26
N VAL A 156 -1.87 -12.12 -11.19
CA VAL A 156 -2.01 -11.44 -12.50
C VAL A 156 -2.40 -9.99 -12.29
N PHE A 157 -3.40 -9.73 -11.43
CA PHE A 157 -3.80 -8.36 -11.12
C PHE A 157 -2.65 -7.55 -10.50
N ALA A 158 -1.95 -8.11 -9.51
CA ALA A 158 -0.81 -7.46 -8.84
C ALA A 158 0.31 -7.13 -9.83
N GLY A 159 0.61 -8.03 -10.78
CA GLY A 159 1.58 -7.80 -11.85
C GLY A 159 1.18 -6.66 -12.78
N LEU A 160 -0.07 -6.68 -13.26
CA LEU A 160 -0.60 -5.62 -14.12
C LEU A 160 -0.66 -4.27 -13.40
N TRP A 161 -1.08 -4.26 -12.14
CA TRP A 161 -1.15 -3.06 -11.32
C TRP A 161 0.24 -2.46 -11.06
N GLY A 162 1.21 -3.30 -10.69
CA GLY A 162 2.59 -2.88 -10.49
C GLY A 162 3.23 -2.33 -11.77
N TRP A 163 2.90 -2.91 -12.92
CA TRP A 163 3.38 -2.41 -14.22
C TRP A 163 2.70 -1.08 -14.61
N LEU A 164 1.41 -0.94 -14.36
CA LEU A 164 0.65 0.27 -14.68
C LEU A 164 1.07 1.48 -13.82
N CYS A 165 1.44 1.23 -12.56
CA CYS A 165 1.79 2.28 -11.61
C CYS A 165 3.28 2.67 -11.62
N ASN A 166 4.13 2.01 -12.41
CA ASN A 166 5.57 2.25 -12.50
C ASN A 166 5.97 2.87 -13.83
#